data_5252a3d3da049b08223faa2ca13c2305
#
_entry.id   5252a3d3da049b08223faa2ca13c2305
#
_cell.length_a   1.000
_cell.length_b   1.000
_cell.length_c   1.000
_cell.angle_alpha   90.00
_cell.angle_beta   90.00
_cell.angle_gamma   90.00
#
_symmetry.space_group_name_H-M   'P 1'
#
loop_
_entity.id
_entity.type
_entity.pdbx_description
1 polymer ?
#
loop_
_entity_poly.entity_id
_entity_poly.type
_entity_poly.pdbx_seq_one_letter_code
_entity_poly.pdbx_strand_id
1 'polypeptide(L)'
;LHYPLRRQRQMCIRDRKKYSEKFTALYGNFFDTKHILGELNIRSVDGILLDLGVSSYQLDTADRGFSYKHDAPLDMRMDKNAPLRASDVVNSYPEQKLEQLIRDYGEERFAHRIAASIVKHRDKEPINTTLQLAHIISSSMPAKAKREPQHPARRTFQAIRIEVNGELQGLDAALIDAESLLSSGGVLAVITFHSLEDRIVKQAFRRLESPCTCDRRAPVCTCGL
;
A
#
# COMPACT_ATOMS: atom_id res chain seq x y z
N LEU A 1 -18.31 17.75 11.74
CA LEU A 1 -17.22 17.55 10.76
C LEU A 1 -15.97 16.86 11.32
N HIS A 2 -16.07 16.09 12.40
CA HIS A 2 -14.94 15.39 13.02
C HIS A 2 -15.24 13.92 13.34
N TYR A 3 -16.20 13.32 12.66
CA TYR A 3 -16.80 12.06 13.08
C TYR A 3 -15.94 10.79 12.85
N PRO A 4 -15.24 10.56 11.72
CA PRO A 4 -14.49 9.31 11.54
C PRO A 4 -13.23 9.26 12.41
N LEU A 5 -12.51 10.37 12.52
CA LEU A 5 -11.28 10.52 13.30
C LEU A 5 -11.45 10.28 14.78
N ARG A 6 -12.51 10.85 15.35
CA ARG A 6 -12.86 10.63 16.76
C ARG A 6 -13.26 9.19 17.02
N ARG A 7 -13.98 8.54 16.09
CA ARG A 7 -14.42 7.15 16.28
C ARG A 7 -13.24 6.18 16.33
N GLN A 8 -12.31 6.25 15.40
CA GLN A 8 -11.16 5.32 15.38
C GLN A 8 -10.22 5.57 16.57
N ARG A 9 -9.88 6.84 16.85
CA ARG A 9 -9.09 7.20 18.04
C ARG A 9 -9.81 6.88 19.34
N GLN A 10 -11.12 7.10 19.43
CA GLN A 10 -11.93 6.75 20.58
C GLN A 10 -12.10 5.24 20.73
N MET A 11 -12.17 4.48 19.64
CA MET A 11 -12.21 3.03 19.66
C MET A 11 -10.88 2.47 20.22
N CYS A 12 -9.74 2.90 19.72
CA CYS A 12 -8.44 2.51 20.26
C CYS A 12 -8.25 2.92 21.73
N ILE A 13 -8.67 4.14 22.13
CA ILE A 13 -8.61 4.59 23.53
C ILE A 13 -9.55 3.79 24.42
N ARG A 14 -10.76 3.49 23.95
CA ARG A 14 -11.76 2.68 24.66
C ARG A 14 -11.27 1.25 24.84
N ASP A 15 -10.71 0.66 23.80
CA ASP A 15 -10.21 -0.71 23.81
C ASP A 15 -8.97 -0.83 24.72
N ARG A 16 -8.07 0.15 24.72
CA ARG A 16 -6.98 0.24 25.71
C ARG A 16 -7.48 0.27 27.14
N LYS A 17 -8.53 1.04 27.44
CA LYS A 17 -9.12 1.11 28.79
C LYS A 17 -9.83 -0.19 29.19
N LYS A 18 -10.52 -0.81 28.22
CA LYS A 18 -11.31 -2.02 28.47
C LYS A 18 -10.46 -3.30 28.57
N TYR A 19 -9.34 -3.34 27.85
CA TYR A 19 -8.50 -4.53 27.70
C TYR A 19 -7.03 -4.24 28.08
N SER A 20 -6.79 -3.30 28.99
CA SER A 20 -5.45 -2.80 29.34
C SER A 20 -4.45 -3.90 29.72
N GLU A 21 -4.93 -4.98 30.33
CA GLU A 21 -4.09 -6.13 30.70
C GLU A 21 -3.87 -7.14 29.55
N LYS A 22 -4.65 -7.03 28.47
CA LYS A 22 -4.67 -7.96 27.33
C LYS A 22 -4.29 -7.29 26.01
N PHE A 23 -3.93 -6.01 26.04
CA PHE A 23 -3.67 -5.25 24.82
C PHE A 23 -2.42 -4.39 24.96
N THR A 24 -1.43 -4.64 24.12
CA THR A 24 -0.23 -3.82 23.98
C THR A 24 -0.20 -3.17 22.62
N ALA A 25 -0.19 -1.82 22.56
CA ALA A 25 -0.06 -1.08 21.30
C ALA A 25 1.40 -0.76 21.05
N LEU A 26 1.91 -1.20 19.92
CA LEU A 26 3.26 -0.95 19.45
C LEU A 26 3.22 -0.02 18.23
N TYR A 27 4.21 0.84 18.11
CA TYR A 27 4.41 1.66 16.93
C TYR A 27 5.52 1.04 16.09
N GLY A 28 5.23 0.78 14.81
CA GLY A 28 6.20 0.21 13.89
C GLY A 28 5.59 -0.08 12.54
N ASN A 29 6.43 -0.50 11.60
CA ASN A 29 6.00 -1.04 10.34
C ASN A 29 5.75 -2.55 10.51
N PHE A 30 4.68 -3.08 9.92
CA PHE A 30 4.40 -4.52 9.97
C PHE A 30 5.49 -5.36 9.29
N PHE A 31 6.30 -4.77 8.41
CA PHE A 31 7.50 -5.43 7.87
C PHE A 31 8.53 -5.78 8.94
N ASP A 32 8.52 -5.07 10.06
CA ASP A 32 9.45 -5.27 11.17
C ASP A 32 8.83 -6.12 12.30
N THR A 33 7.66 -6.73 12.08
CA THR A 33 6.90 -7.46 13.12
C THR A 33 7.76 -8.48 13.86
N LYS A 34 8.56 -9.25 13.14
CA LYS A 34 9.44 -10.26 13.73
C LYS A 34 10.49 -9.66 14.68
N HIS A 35 11.09 -8.56 14.28
CA HIS A 35 12.04 -7.81 15.11
C HIS A 35 11.36 -7.23 16.35
N ILE A 36 10.22 -6.54 16.16
CA ILE A 36 9.45 -5.90 17.24
C ILE A 36 9.00 -6.93 18.28
N LEU A 37 8.51 -8.10 17.86
CA LEU A 37 8.11 -9.17 18.76
C LEU A 37 9.32 -9.80 19.45
N GLY A 38 10.46 -9.90 18.74
CA GLY A 38 11.73 -10.38 19.32
C GLY A 38 12.23 -9.51 20.47
N GLU A 39 12.13 -8.18 20.36
CA GLU A 39 12.46 -7.23 21.44
C GLU A 39 11.58 -7.42 22.68
N LEU A 40 10.36 -7.89 22.50
CA LEU A 40 9.42 -8.22 23.58
C LEU A 40 9.58 -9.66 24.10
N ASN A 41 10.57 -10.41 23.61
CA ASN A 41 10.76 -11.84 23.90
C ASN A 41 9.56 -12.72 23.51
N ILE A 42 8.73 -12.29 22.56
CA ILE A 42 7.63 -13.07 21.99
C ILE A 42 8.18 -13.85 20.80
N ARG A 43 8.26 -15.18 20.93
CA ARG A 43 8.82 -16.06 19.90
C ARG A 43 7.78 -16.65 18.96
N SER A 44 6.53 -16.76 19.41
CA SER A 44 5.43 -17.27 18.62
C SER A 44 4.10 -16.65 19.04
N VAL A 45 3.12 -16.67 18.12
CA VAL A 45 1.76 -16.18 18.32
C VAL A 45 0.76 -17.18 17.72
N ASP A 46 -0.47 -17.17 18.22
CA ASP A 46 -1.53 -18.09 17.77
C ASP A 46 -2.26 -17.56 16.53
N GLY A 47 -2.12 -16.28 16.23
CA GLY A 47 -2.74 -15.68 15.05
C GLY A 47 -2.14 -14.34 14.69
N ILE A 48 -2.12 -14.07 13.37
CA ILE A 48 -1.70 -12.79 12.80
C ILE A 48 -2.78 -12.32 11.84
N LEU A 49 -3.22 -11.07 12.00
CA LEU A 49 -4.11 -10.39 11.06
C LEU A 49 -3.38 -9.18 10.48
N LEU A 50 -3.19 -9.19 9.17
CA LEU A 50 -2.66 -8.05 8.41
C LEU A 50 -3.81 -7.37 7.66
N ASP A 51 -4.06 -6.10 7.98
CA ASP A 51 -5.02 -5.22 7.28
C ASP A 51 -4.20 -4.22 6.46
N LEU A 52 -3.95 -4.57 5.18
CA LEU A 52 -3.03 -3.85 4.32
C LEU A 52 -3.61 -2.52 3.82
N GLY A 53 -2.74 -1.65 3.31
CA GLY A 53 -3.12 -0.39 2.69
C GLY A 53 -3.38 0.73 3.70
N VAL A 54 -4.20 1.71 3.28
CA VAL A 54 -4.45 2.95 4.01
C VAL A 54 -5.68 2.85 4.89
N SER A 55 -5.62 3.44 6.08
CA SER A 55 -6.78 3.53 6.97
C SER A 55 -7.81 4.55 6.45
N SER A 56 -9.08 4.36 6.81
CA SER A 56 -10.14 5.34 6.52
C SER A 56 -9.79 6.74 7.02
N TYR A 57 -9.09 6.83 8.15
CA TYR A 57 -8.57 8.10 8.68
C TYR A 57 -7.64 8.83 7.71
N GLN A 58 -6.71 8.10 7.08
CA GLN A 58 -5.77 8.69 6.12
C GLN A 58 -6.48 9.16 4.85
N LEU A 59 -7.51 8.41 4.40
CA LEU A 59 -8.31 8.78 3.23
C LEU A 59 -9.24 9.97 3.49
N ASP A 60 -9.84 10.03 4.69
CA ASP A 60 -10.85 11.03 5.05
C ASP A 60 -10.21 12.37 5.50
N THR A 61 -8.93 12.37 5.86
CA THR A 61 -8.20 13.57 6.25
C THR A 61 -7.57 14.21 5.02
N ALA A 62 -8.16 15.29 4.52
CA ALA A 62 -7.73 15.95 3.29
C ALA A 62 -6.23 16.29 3.30
N ASP A 63 -5.72 16.88 4.38
CA ASP A 63 -4.30 17.30 4.54
C ASP A 63 -3.28 16.15 4.43
N ARG A 64 -3.74 14.89 4.38
CA ARG A 64 -2.88 13.73 4.16
C ARG A 64 -2.60 13.47 2.68
N GLY A 65 -3.34 14.09 1.77
CA GLY A 65 -3.11 14.04 0.33
C GLY A 65 -3.42 12.71 -0.36
N PHE A 66 -4.11 11.77 0.29
CA PHE A 66 -4.45 10.46 -0.30
C PHE A 66 -5.63 10.52 -1.26
N SER A 67 -6.48 11.55 -1.16
CA SER A 67 -7.73 11.65 -1.90
C SER A 67 -7.62 12.66 -3.05
N TYR A 68 -8.14 12.30 -4.20
CA TYR A 68 -8.34 13.18 -5.36
C TYR A 68 -9.68 13.94 -5.33
N LYS A 69 -10.44 13.84 -4.23
CA LYS A 69 -11.76 14.48 -4.10
C LYS A 69 -11.70 15.89 -3.49
N HIS A 70 -10.67 16.15 -2.72
CA HIS A 70 -10.48 17.42 -2.03
C HIS A 70 -9.12 17.99 -2.38
N ASP A 71 -9.03 19.32 -2.47
CA ASP A 71 -7.74 19.97 -2.68
C ASP A 71 -6.93 19.96 -1.38
N ALA A 72 -5.71 19.43 -1.47
CA ALA A 72 -4.84 19.25 -0.34
C ALA A 72 -3.37 19.14 -0.80
N PRO A 73 -2.39 19.35 0.10
CA PRO A 73 -0.99 19.09 -0.21
C PRO A 73 -0.78 17.67 -0.74
N LEU A 74 0.04 17.52 -1.76
CA LEU A 74 0.34 16.25 -2.40
C LEU A 74 1.39 15.47 -1.58
N ASP A 75 0.97 14.91 -0.44
CA ASP A 75 1.85 14.24 0.53
C ASP A 75 1.83 12.70 0.38
N MET A 76 0.72 12.03 0.65
CA MET A 76 0.48 10.58 0.59
C MET A 76 1.37 9.71 1.51
N ARG A 77 2.16 10.27 2.42
CA ARG A 77 2.95 9.45 3.35
C ARG A 77 2.08 8.84 4.43
N MET A 78 2.18 7.56 4.67
CA MET A 78 1.56 6.89 5.82
C MET A 78 2.27 7.30 7.12
N ASP A 79 3.60 7.23 7.13
CA ASP A 79 4.45 7.81 8.17
C ASP A 79 4.87 9.23 7.78
N LYS A 80 4.47 10.22 8.57
CA LYS A 80 4.81 11.63 8.32
C LYS A 80 6.31 11.94 8.41
N ASN A 81 7.08 11.06 9.04
CA ASN A 81 8.53 11.19 9.17
C ASN A 81 9.28 10.62 7.95
N ALA A 82 8.60 9.84 7.09
CA ALA A 82 9.22 9.32 5.87
C ALA A 82 9.66 10.48 4.96
N PRO A 83 10.83 10.38 4.28
CA PRO A 83 11.40 11.49 3.52
C PRO A 83 10.64 11.75 2.20
N LEU A 84 10.14 10.70 1.53
CA LEU A 84 9.56 10.78 0.18
C LEU A 84 8.07 11.15 0.24
N ARG A 85 7.69 12.23 -0.45
CA ARG A 85 6.29 12.68 -0.63
C ARG A 85 5.82 12.40 -2.05
N ALA A 86 4.52 12.39 -2.24
CA ALA A 86 3.93 12.29 -3.58
C ALA A 86 4.32 13.47 -4.48
N SER A 87 4.45 14.67 -3.93
CA SER A 87 4.98 15.85 -4.63
C SER A 87 6.40 15.64 -5.15
N ASP A 88 7.25 14.96 -4.39
CA ASP A 88 8.62 14.68 -4.80
C ASP A 88 8.62 13.69 -5.99
N VAL A 89 7.79 12.66 -5.92
CA VAL A 89 7.64 11.69 -7.02
C VAL A 89 7.23 12.37 -8.32
N VAL A 90 6.16 13.18 -8.31
CA VAL A 90 5.64 13.80 -9.53
C VAL A 90 6.53 14.91 -10.08
N ASN A 91 7.24 15.64 -9.20
CA ASN A 91 8.05 16.77 -9.62
C ASN A 91 9.51 16.41 -9.95
N SER A 92 10.05 15.28 -9.44
CA SER A 92 11.47 14.96 -9.61
C SER A 92 11.75 13.71 -10.44
N TYR A 93 10.81 12.74 -10.53
CA TYR A 93 11.08 11.50 -11.25
C TYR A 93 11.17 11.72 -12.76
N PRO A 94 12.12 11.06 -13.46
CA PRO A 94 12.15 11.06 -14.92
C PRO A 94 10.85 10.52 -15.51
N GLU A 95 10.47 11.00 -16.72
CA GLU A 95 9.24 10.59 -17.40
C GLU A 95 9.11 9.07 -17.52
N GLN A 96 10.19 8.40 -17.90
CA GLN A 96 10.22 6.95 -18.05
C GLN A 96 9.95 6.24 -16.72
N LYS A 97 10.50 6.74 -15.60
CA LYS A 97 10.26 6.18 -14.28
C LYS A 97 8.82 6.42 -13.83
N LEU A 98 8.23 7.58 -14.11
CA LEU A 98 6.82 7.87 -13.85
C LEU A 98 5.90 6.95 -14.68
N GLU A 99 6.21 6.75 -15.97
CA GLU A 99 5.45 5.85 -16.83
C GLU A 99 5.48 4.42 -16.29
N GLN A 100 6.66 3.92 -15.96
CA GLN A 100 6.82 2.58 -15.41
C GLN A 100 6.05 2.41 -14.10
N LEU A 101 6.20 3.34 -13.17
CA LEU A 101 5.49 3.36 -11.89
C LEU A 101 3.96 3.33 -12.08
N ILE A 102 3.43 4.20 -12.96
CA ILE A 102 1.99 4.28 -13.23
C ILE A 102 1.47 3.02 -13.92
N ARG A 103 2.28 2.42 -14.79
CA ARG A 103 1.96 1.16 -15.46
C ARG A 103 1.95 -0.01 -14.47
N ASP A 104 3.02 -0.16 -13.70
CA ASP A 104 3.25 -1.35 -12.87
C ASP A 104 2.42 -1.32 -11.58
N TYR A 105 2.36 -0.18 -10.88
CA TYR A 105 1.62 -0.05 -9.62
C TYR A 105 0.18 0.43 -9.79
N GLY A 106 -0.10 1.12 -10.89
CA GLY A 106 -1.47 1.55 -11.22
C GLY A 106 -2.23 0.58 -12.11
N GLU A 107 -1.53 -0.34 -12.77
CA GLU A 107 -2.08 -1.15 -13.87
C GLU A 107 -2.82 -0.26 -14.90
N GLU A 108 -2.22 0.95 -15.16
CA GLU A 108 -2.86 1.99 -15.96
C GLU A 108 -2.38 1.93 -17.42
N ARG A 109 -3.29 1.65 -18.34
CA ARG A 109 -2.99 1.54 -19.78
C ARG A 109 -2.55 2.84 -20.45
N PHE A 110 -2.91 3.99 -19.87
CA PHE A 110 -2.55 5.31 -20.38
C PHE A 110 -1.31 5.89 -19.68
N ALA A 111 -0.50 5.07 -19.02
CA ALA A 111 0.65 5.47 -18.20
C ALA A 111 1.60 6.42 -18.95
N HIS A 112 1.97 6.13 -20.21
CA HIS A 112 2.81 6.98 -21.03
C HIS A 112 2.24 8.40 -21.19
N ARG A 113 0.96 8.52 -21.55
CA ARG A 113 0.31 9.83 -21.75
C ARG A 113 0.21 10.63 -20.46
N ILE A 114 -0.05 9.95 -19.34
CA ILE A 114 -0.15 10.57 -18.01
C ILE A 114 1.24 11.06 -17.59
N ALA A 115 2.29 10.24 -17.72
CA ALA A 115 3.66 10.63 -17.39
C ALA A 115 4.12 11.85 -18.20
N ALA A 116 3.96 11.81 -19.51
CA ALA A 116 4.30 12.95 -20.40
C ALA A 116 3.52 14.22 -20.02
N SER A 117 2.24 14.08 -19.64
CA SER A 117 1.42 15.23 -19.22
C SER A 117 1.89 15.80 -17.87
N ILE A 118 2.26 14.95 -16.90
CA ILE A 118 2.84 15.38 -15.62
C ILE A 118 4.12 16.18 -15.86
N VAL A 119 5.07 15.62 -16.63
CA VAL A 119 6.34 16.29 -16.95
C VAL A 119 6.09 17.64 -17.63
N LYS A 120 5.25 17.67 -18.67
CA LYS A 120 4.92 18.92 -19.39
C LYS A 120 4.32 20.00 -18.47
N HIS A 121 3.57 19.62 -17.44
CA HIS A 121 2.98 20.61 -16.51
C HIS A 121 3.99 21.06 -15.47
N ARG A 122 4.76 20.16 -14.86
CA ARG A 122 5.76 20.53 -13.86
C ARG A 122 6.88 21.39 -14.39
N ASP A 123 7.21 21.27 -15.69
CA ASP A 123 8.20 22.12 -16.37
C ASP A 123 7.77 23.59 -16.42
N LYS A 124 6.48 23.88 -16.23
CA LYS A 124 5.93 25.23 -16.17
C LYS A 124 5.74 25.70 -14.73
N GLU A 125 5.19 24.84 -13.89
CA GLU A 125 4.87 25.12 -12.49
C GLU A 125 4.85 23.80 -11.70
N PRO A 126 5.47 23.74 -10.51
CA PRO A 126 5.44 22.57 -9.65
C PRO A 126 4.00 22.12 -9.32
N ILE A 127 3.79 20.81 -9.30
CA ILE A 127 2.50 20.19 -8.94
C ILE A 127 2.49 19.97 -7.44
N ASN A 128 1.72 20.79 -6.71
CA ASN A 128 1.76 20.82 -5.25
C ASN A 128 0.50 20.25 -4.60
N THR A 129 -0.61 20.15 -5.34
CA THR A 129 -1.87 19.72 -4.75
C THR A 129 -2.49 18.51 -5.46
N THR A 130 -3.35 17.83 -4.73
CA THR A 130 -4.06 16.65 -5.20
C THR A 130 -4.98 16.95 -6.36
N LEU A 131 -5.71 18.09 -6.33
CA LEU A 131 -6.60 18.46 -7.44
C LEU A 131 -5.83 18.88 -8.69
N GLN A 132 -4.68 19.57 -8.56
CA GLN A 132 -3.80 19.86 -9.70
C GLN A 132 -3.40 18.56 -10.41
N LEU A 133 -2.89 17.58 -9.66
CA LEU A 133 -2.51 16.28 -10.20
C LEU A 133 -3.71 15.54 -10.83
N ALA A 134 -4.84 15.48 -10.13
CA ALA A 134 -6.05 14.82 -10.64
C ALA A 134 -6.57 15.45 -11.94
N HIS A 135 -6.50 16.79 -12.07
CA HIS A 135 -6.85 17.51 -13.29
C HIS A 135 -5.90 17.17 -14.46
N ILE A 136 -4.59 17.17 -14.21
CA ILE A 136 -3.58 16.82 -15.22
C ILE A 136 -3.82 15.41 -15.75
N ILE A 137 -4.03 14.43 -14.85
CA ILE A 137 -4.32 13.05 -15.21
C ILE A 137 -5.59 12.98 -16.06
N SER A 138 -6.69 13.55 -15.58
CA SER A 138 -7.97 13.51 -16.26
C SER A 138 -7.90 14.17 -17.64
N SER A 139 -7.16 15.26 -17.77
CA SER A 139 -7.01 15.99 -19.04
C SER A 139 -6.20 15.20 -20.07
N SER A 140 -5.26 14.36 -19.62
CA SER A 140 -4.42 13.53 -20.49
C SER A 140 -5.14 12.31 -21.07
N MET A 141 -6.26 11.89 -20.48
CA MET A 141 -6.98 10.67 -20.86
C MET A 141 -7.97 10.89 -21.99
N PRO A 142 -8.20 9.87 -22.87
CA PRO A 142 -9.23 9.93 -23.91
C PRO A 142 -10.65 10.08 -23.31
N ALA A 143 -11.54 10.73 -24.05
CA ALA A 143 -12.93 10.94 -23.62
C ALA A 143 -13.66 9.63 -23.24
N LYS A 144 -13.38 8.53 -23.94
CA LYS A 144 -13.94 7.19 -23.62
C LYS A 144 -13.51 6.71 -22.23
N ALA A 145 -12.25 6.89 -21.86
CA ALA A 145 -11.73 6.48 -20.54
C ALA A 145 -12.32 7.32 -19.40
N LYS A 146 -12.63 8.59 -19.64
CA LYS A 146 -13.27 9.47 -18.65
C LYS A 146 -14.72 9.07 -18.31
N ARG A 147 -15.36 8.24 -19.15
CA ARG A 147 -16.73 7.74 -18.93
C ARG A 147 -16.77 6.43 -18.13
N GLU A 148 -15.62 5.88 -17.78
CA GLU A 148 -15.57 4.70 -16.91
C GLU A 148 -16.15 5.03 -15.53
N PRO A 149 -16.77 4.05 -14.81
CA PRO A 149 -17.40 4.30 -13.51
C PRO A 149 -16.43 4.81 -12.45
N GLN A 150 -15.14 4.53 -12.60
CA GLN A 150 -14.11 4.91 -11.67
C GLN A 150 -13.45 6.22 -12.09
N HIS A 151 -13.09 7.05 -11.09
CA HIS A 151 -12.41 8.30 -11.35
C HIS A 151 -11.07 8.10 -12.09
N PRO A 152 -10.77 8.84 -13.17
CA PRO A 152 -9.57 8.67 -14.00
C PRO A 152 -8.24 8.70 -13.21
N ALA A 153 -8.15 9.49 -12.15
CA ALA A 153 -6.94 9.60 -11.35
C ALA A 153 -6.72 8.42 -10.39
N ARG A 154 -7.71 7.55 -10.16
CA ARG A 154 -7.64 6.51 -9.12
C ARG A 154 -6.39 5.64 -9.22
N ARG A 155 -6.09 5.12 -10.40
CA ARG A 155 -4.97 4.19 -10.63
C ARG A 155 -3.63 4.89 -10.47
N THR A 156 -3.50 6.12 -10.95
CA THR A 156 -2.27 6.91 -10.81
C THR A 156 -2.03 7.30 -9.34
N PHE A 157 -3.07 7.68 -8.60
CA PHE A 157 -2.97 7.95 -7.17
C PHE A 157 -2.56 6.71 -6.39
N GLN A 158 -3.12 5.54 -6.71
CA GLN A 158 -2.69 4.26 -6.14
C GLN A 158 -1.21 3.99 -6.44
N ALA A 159 -0.77 4.18 -7.69
CA ALA A 159 0.63 3.95 -8.06
C ALA A 159 1.61 4.83 -7.28
N ILE A 160 1.32 6.14 -7.19
CA ILE A 160 2.15 7.08 -6.44
C ILE A 160 2.15 6.74 -4.94
N ARG A 161 1.00 6.37 -4.37
CA ARG A 161 0.87 5.95 -2.97
C ARG A 161 1.74 4.73 -2.66
N ILE A 162 1.68 3.71 -3.52
CA ILE A 162 2.50 2.49 -3.38
C ILE A 162 3.99 2.84 -3.40
N GLU A 163 4.43 3.71 -4.30
CA GLU A 163 5.82 4.16 -4.38
C GLU A 163 6.26 4.92 -3.12
N VAL A 164 5.46 5.90 -2.70
CA VAL A 164 5.76 6.76 -1.54
C VAL A 164 5.92 5.94 -0.25
N ASN A 165 5.10 4.91 -0.09
CA ASN A 165 5.04 4.12 1.14
C ASN A 165 5.76 2.77 1.05
N GLY A 166 6.27 2.39 -0.12
CA GLY A 166 6.93 1.10 -0.31
C GLY A 166 6.01 -0.10 -0.06
N GLU A 167 4.69 0.04 -0.30
CA GLU A 167 3.66 -0.89 0.16
C GLU A 167 3.86 -2.34 -0.31
N LEU A 168 4.46 -2.53 -1.48
CA LEU A 168 4.71 -3.86 -2.04
C LEU A 168 6.14 -4.36 -1.78
N GLN A 169 7.07 -3.44 -1.48
CA GLN A 169 8.45 -3.79 -1.22
C GLN A 169 8.55 -4.47 0.14
N GLY A 170 8.98 -5.73 0.14
CA GLY A 170 9.11 -6.49 1.37
C GLY A 170 7.83 -7.20 1.85
N LEU A 171 6.68 -7.01 1.19
CA LEU A 171 5.44 -7.69 1.57
C LEU A 171 5.60 -9.22 1.55
N ASP A 172 6.28 -9.75 0.53
CA ASP A 172 6.55 -11.18 0.42
C ASP A 172 7.40 -11.70 1.59
N ALA A 173 8.47 -10.99 1.94
CA ALA A 173 9.32 -11.31 3.08
C ALA A 173 8.55 -11.21 4.42
N ALA A 174 7.74 -10.18 4.58
CA ALA A 174 6.92 -10.01 5.78
C ALA A 174 5.90 -11.15 5.97
N LEU A 175 5.35 -11.71 4.88
CA LEU A 175 4.46 -12.88 4.95
C LEU A 175 5.19 -14.14 5.38
N ILE A 176 6.43 -14.35 4.92
CA ILE A 176 7.29 -15.46 5.36
C ILE A 176 7.65 -15.29 6.84
N ASP A 177 8.01 -14.08 7.25
CA ASP A 177 8.30 -13.79 8.65
C ASP A 177 7.07 -13.98 9.55
N ALA A 178 5.89 -13.55 9.09
CA ALA A 178 4.63 -13.76 9.79
C ALA A 178 4.32 -15.26 9.97
N GLU A 179 4.52 -16.07 8.92
CA GLU A 179 4.34 -17.52 9.01
C GLU A 179 5.32 -18.13 10.04
N SER A 180 6.59 -17.73 10.01
CA SER A 180 7.62 -18.24 10.94
C SER A 180 7.34 -17.92 12.42
N LEU A 181 6.47 -16.94 12.69
CA LEU A 181 6.05 -16.55 14.04
C LEU A 181 4.82 -17.32 14.52
N LEU A 182 4.12 -18.05 13.67
CA LEU A 182 2.93 -18.79 14.08
C LEU A 182 3.29 -20.04 14.90
N SER A 183 2.55 -20.24 15.96
CA SER A 183 2.53 -21.53 16.68
C SER A 183 1.93 -22.60 15.78
N SER A 184 2.21 -23.87 16.06
CA SER A 184 1.53 -24.97 15.36
C SER A 184 0.01 -24.88 15.51
N GLY A 185 -0.70 -24.86 14.38
CA GLY A 185 -2.14 -24.63 14.33
C GLY A 185 -2.55 -23.15 14.36
N GLY A 186 -1.60 -22.22 14.39
CA GLY A 186 -1.86 -20.78 14.31
C GLY A 186 -2.41 -20.34 12.93
N VAL A 187 -3.03 -19.16 12.88
CA VAL A 187 -3.73 -18.67 11.69
C VAL A 187 -3.14 -17.34 11.22
N LEU A 188 -2.76 -17.25 9.92
CA LEU A 188 -2.44 -15.99 9.24
C LEU A 188 -3.63 -15.56 8.38
N ALA A 189 -4.18 -14.38 8.66
CA ALA A 189 -5.22 -13.75 7.86
C ALA A 189 -4.71 -12.43 7.27
N VAL A 190 -4.95 -12.20 5.97
CA VAL A 190 -4.51 -10.99 5.27
C VAL A 190 -5.68 -10.38 4.50
N ILE A 191 -5.95 -9.08 4.73
CA ILE A 191 -6.94 -8.30 4.00
C ILE A 191 -6.20 -7.47 2.96
N THR A 192 -6.57 -7.61 1.68
CA THR A 192 -5.99 -6.89 0.55
C THR A 192 -7.01 -5.96 -0.09
N PHE A 193 -6.59 -4.82 -0.63
CA PHE A 193 -7.48 -3.82 -1.22
C PHE A 193 -7.26 -3.62 -2.73
N HIS A 194 -6.16 -4.14 -3.29
CA HIS A 194 -5.91 -4.09 -4.72
C HIS A 194 -5.20 -5.35 -5.26
N SER A 195 -5.27 -5.51 -6.59
CA SER A 195 -4.80 -6.69 -7.33
C SER A 195 -3.33 -7.05 -7.08
N LEU A 196 -2.46 -6.06 -6.86
CA LEU A 196 -1.03 -6.31 -6.66
C LEU A 196 -0.75 -6.95 -5.30
N GLU A 197 -1.36 -6.43 -4.23
CA GLU A 197 -1.29 -7.06 -2.89
C GLU A 197 -1.84 -8.48 -2.94
N ASP A 198 -3.07 -8.64 -3.48
CA ASP A 198 -3.73 -9.94 -3.59
C ASP A 198 -2.86 -10.96 -4.33
N ARG A 199 -2.20 -10.55 -5.41
CA ARG A 199 -1.29 -11.40 -6.18
C ARG A 199 -0.10 -11.87 -5.34
N ILE A 200 0.56 -10.96 -4.61
CA ILE A 200 1.71 -11.29 -3.75
C ILE A 200 1.26 -12.25 -2.65
N VAL A 201 0.18 -11.93 -1.94
CA VAL A 201 -0.34 -12.76 -0.85
C VAL A 201 -0.69 -14.16 -1.33
N LYS A 202 -1.42 -14.28 -2.44
CA LYS A 202 -1.77 -15.59 -3.02
C LYS A 202 -0.55 -16.39 -3.46
N GLN A 203 0.46 -15.73 -4.01
CA GLN A 203 1.70 -16.41 -4.40
C GLN A 203 2.49 -16.88 -3.17
N ALA A 204 2.57 -16.06 -2.12
CA ALA A 204 3.19 -16.44 -0.86
C ALA A 204 2.49 -17.65 -0.24
N PHE A 205 1.17 -17.61 -0.11
CA PHE A 205 0.39 -18.71 0.45
C PHE A 205 0.52 -20.02 -0.35
N ARG A 206 0.54 -19.92 -1.69
CA ARG A 206 0.78 -21.12 -2.52
C ARG A 206 2.16 -21.73 -2.31
N ARG A 207 3.19 -20.89 -2.08
CA ARG A 207 4.54 -21.40 -1.78
C ARG A 207 4.60 -22.06 -0.40
N LEU A 208 3.90 -21.50 0.58
CA LEU A 208 3.82 -22.08 1.92
C LEU A 208 3.02 -23.40 1.94
N GLU A 209 1.92 -23.46 1.18
CA GLU A 209 1.11 -24.67 1.04
C GLU A 209 1.85 -25.79 0.29
N SER A 210 2.63 -25.43 -0.72
CA SER A 210 3.35 -26.37 -1.60
C SER A 210 4.76 -25.84 -1.84
N PRO A 211 5.69 -26.04 -0.92
CA PRO A 211 7.05 -25.51 -0.99
C PRO A 211 7.89 -26.13 -2.12
N CYS A 212 7.39 -27.17 -2.76
CA CYS A 212 8.05 -27.83 -3.86
C CYS A 212 8.39 -26.86 -5.01
N THR A 213 9.65 -26.78 -5.38
CA THR A 213 10.19 -25.95 -6.48
C THR A 213 10.42 -26.71 -7.79
N CYS A 214 10.12 -28.01 -7.83
CA CYS A 214 10.27 -28.83 -9.02
C CYS A 214 9.33 -28.41 -10.15
N ASP A 215 9.75 -28.63 -11.38
CA ASP A 215 8.85 -28.50 -12.52
C ASP A 215 7.65 -29.44 -12.33
N ARG A 216 6.44 -28.88 -12.41
CA ARG A 216 5.19 -29.64 -12.27
C ARG A 216 5.04 -30.73 -13.33
N ARG A 217 5.82 -30.68 -14.43
CA ARG A 217 5.88 -31.69 -15.49
C ARG A 217 6.90 -32.78 -15.23
N ALA A 218 7.73 -32.62 -14.19
CA ALA A 218 8.71 -33.65 -13.84
C ALA A 218 7.98 -34.88 -13.29
N PRO A 219 8.34 -36.08 -13.74
CA PRO A 219 7.68 -37.33 -13.31
C PRO A 219 7.94 -37.67 -11.84
N VAL A 220 8.96 -37.08 -11.24
CA VAL A 220 9.34 -37.32 -9.82
C VAL A 220 9.80 -36.03 -9.19
N CYS A 221 9.38 -35.76 -7.96
CA CYS A 221 9.87 -34.64 -7.15
C CYS A 221 11.32 -34.91 -6.73
N THR A 222 12.20 -33.94 -6.99
CA THR A 222 13.65 -34.03 -6.66
C THR A 222 14.09 -33.03 -5.61
N CYS A 223 13.21 -32.13 -5.15
CA CYS A 223 13.57 -31.08 -4.17
C CYS A 223 13.63 -31.56 -2.72
N GLY A 224 13.10 -32.75 -2.41
CA GLY A 224 13.09 -33.30 -1.03
C GLY A 224 12.17 -32.59 -0.05
N LEU A 225 11.28 -31.71 -0.54
CA LEU A 225 10.33 -30.91 0.26
C LEU A 225 8.93 -31.51 0.20
#